data_d26c79cd499257adc472d6133a8d503e
#
_entry.id   d26c79cd499257adc472d6133a8d503e
#
_cell.length_a   1.000
_cell.length_b   1.000
_cell.length_c   1.000
_cell.angle_alpha   90.00
_cell.angle_beta   90.00
_cell.angle_gamma   90.00
#
_symmetry.space_group_name_H-M   'P 1'
#
loop_
_entity.id
_entity.type
_entity.pdbx_description
1 polymer ?
#
loop_
_entity_poly.entity_id
_entity_poly.type
_entity_poly.pdbx_seq_one_letter_code
_entity_poly.pdbx_strand_id
1 'polypeptide(L)'
;EAGLAGHETPGRAVIGLLVGALIGVGVGAGGGLLLRQTRRRGWSSEEFAGPAVLALSLLAYLSAVLAGANGFVAAFIGGIAFTLCAGRRGEKEVYYVEQTCGLSSMVAWLLFGALAVPTLTTSLSWQVVAYAVLSLTIIRMVPVALCLLGSRMDWPTVAFVGWFGPRGLASVVFALITLEELHDVPGPVQSVVGTIGFTVLLSVLAHGLSARPLAGRYAATQADQLATDEAEPIVRRLVSKS
;
A
#
# COMPACT_ATOMS: atom_id res chain seq x y z
N GLU A 1 17.74 -23.50 -27.96
CA GLU A 1 17.62 -22.04 -28.17
C GLU A 1 17.28 -21.36 -26.83
N ALA A 2 18.34 -21.16 -26.03
CA ALA A 2 18.30 -20.34 -24.83
C ALA A 2 18.49 -18.89 -25.29
N GLY A 3 17.40 -18.20 -25.50
CA GLY A 3 17.47 -16.82 -25.93
C GLY A 3 16.30 -16.02 -25.40
N LEU A 4 16.66 -15.01 -24.62
CA LEU A 4 15.82 -13.86 -24.27
C LEU A 4 15.00 -13.96 -22.96
N ALA A 5 15.70 -14.20 -21.86
CA ALA A 5 15.40 -13.42 -20.67
C ALA A 5 15.74 -11.95 -21.05
N GLY A 6 14.78 -11.25 -21.65
CA GLY A 6 14.98 -9.89 -22.12
C GLY A 6 15.28 -9.01 -20.91
N HIS A 7 16.50 -8.47 -20.86
CA HIS A 7 16.83 -7.34 -20.01
C HIS A 7 15.81 -6.24 -20.30
N GLU A 8 14.80 -6.11 -19.44
CA GLU A 8 13.87 -4.99 -19.51
C GLU A 8 14.71 -3.72 -19.37
N THR A 9 14.93 -3.03 -20.48
CA THR A 9 15.63 -1.76 -20.44
C THR A 9 14.86 -0.80 -19.54
N PRO A 10 15.50 0.02 -18.69
CA PRO A 10 14.82 0.96 -17.82
C PRO A 10 13.76 1.80 -18.52
N GLY A 11 13.98 2.11 -19.82
CA GLY A 11 13.00 2.81 -20.65
C GLY A 11 11.70 2.03 -20.87
N ARG A 12 11.78 0.70 -21.02
CA ARG A 12 10.61 -0.14 -21.22
C ARG A 12 9.74 -0.24 -19.95
N ALA A 13 10.37 -0.32 -18.79
CA ALA A 13 9.68 -0.27 -17.52
C ALA A 13 8.94 1.06 -17.31
N VAL A 14 9.59 2.20 -17.64
CA VAL A 14 8.94 3.53 -17.56
C VAL A 14 7.75 3.62 -18.54
N ILE A 15 7.91 3.14 -19.77
CA ILE A 15 6.80 3.10 -20.74
C ILE A 15 5.66 2.24 -20.22
N GLY A 16 5.94 1.07 -19.66
CA GLY A 16 4.92 0.20 -19.05
C GLY A 16 4.16 0.86 -17.91
N LEU A 17 4.83 1.66 -17.08
CA LEU A 17 4.19 2.46 -16.03
C LEU A 17 3.28 3.55 -16.60
N LEU A 18 3.76 4.29 -17.61
CA LEU A 18 2.99 5.38 -18.24
C LEU A 18 1.75 4.84 -18.98
N VAL A 19 1.92 3.78 -19.76
CA VAL A 19 0.81 3.13 -20.47
C VAL A 19 -0.21 2.56 -19.47
N GLY A 20 0.25 1.92 -18.40
CA GLY A 20 -0.61 1.46 -17.32
C GLY A 20 -1.41 2.60 -16.68
N ALA A 21 -0.75 3.73 -16.39
CA ALA A 21 -1.41 4.90 -15.85
C ALA A 21 -2.48 5.48 -16.80
N LEU A 22 -2.19 5.58 -18.09
CA LEU A 22 -3.14 6.06 -19.11
C LEU A 22 -4.36 5.14 -19.23
N ILE A 23 -4.15 3.82 -19.28
CA ILE A 23 -5.26 2.84 -19.28
C ILE A 23 -6.09 2.98 -18.00
N GLY A 24 -5.43 3.10 -16.85
CA GLY A 24 -6.10 3.32 -15.57
C GLY A 24 -6.98 4.56 -15.57
N VAL A 25 -6.45 5.70 -16.02
CA VAL A 25 -7.24 6.93 -16.15
C VAL A 25 -8.43 6.72 -17.09
N GLY A 26 -8.23 6.10 -18.25
CA GLY A 26 -9.29 5.86 -19.23
C GLY A 26 -10.42 4.99 -18.67
N VAL A 27 -10.09 3.85 -18.10
CA VAL A 27 -11.07 2.90 -17.52
C VAL A 27 -11.72 3.50 -16.26
N GLY A 28 -10.94 4.10 -15.37
CA GLY A 28 -11.46 4.66 -14.13
C GLY A 28 -12.36 5.88 -14.35
N ALA A 29 -11.92 6.84 -15.15
CA ALA A 29 -12.72 8.02 -15.48
C ALA A 29 -13.95 7.64 -16.30
N GLY A 30 -13.80 6.79 -17.32
CA GLY A 30 -14.91 6.31 -18.13
C GLY A 30 -15.96 5.58 -17.30
N GLY A 31 -15.53 4.64 -16.45
CA GLY A 31 -16.41 3.91 -15.53
C GLY A 31 -17.08 4.83 -14.50
N GLY A 32 -16.35 5.79 -13.94
CA GLY A 32 -16.88 6.77 -13.00
C GLY A 32 -17.94 7.67 -13.62
N LEU A 33 -17.70 8.19 -14.85
CA LEU A 33 -18.66 8.97 -15.60
C LEU A 33 -19.90 8.15 -15.96
N LEU A 34 -19.70 6.91 -16.40
CA LEU A 34 -20.80 5.99 -16.73
C LEU A 34 -21.68 5.74 -15.50
N LEU A 35 -21.09 5.42 -14.36
CA LEU A 35 -21.82 5.19 -13.12
C LEU A 35 -22.58 6.45 -12.67
N ARG A 36 -21.93 7.62 -12.76
CA ARG A 36 -22.59 8.91 -12.50
C ARG A 36 -23.79 9.16 -13.42
N GLN A 37 -23.66 8.83 -14.69
CA GLN A 37 -24.72 9.01 -15.69
C GLN A 37 -25.89 8.06 -15.45
N THR A 38 -25.61 6.76 -15.17
CA THR A 38 -26.66 5.77 -14.89
C THR A 38 -27.42 6.10 -13.61
N ARG A 39 -26.74 6.61 -12.59
CA ARG A 39 -27.36 7.11 -11.35
C ARG A 39 -28.29 8.29 -11.62
N ARG A 40 -27.83 9.27 -12.42
CA ARG A 40 -28.66 10.43 -12.79
C ARG A 40 -29.93 10.06 -13.55
N ARG A 41 -29.88 8.95 -14.31
CA ARG A 41 -31.03 8.43 -15.06
C ARG A 41 -31.92 7.48 -14.25
N GLY A 42 -31.56 7.19 -12.99
CA GLY A 42 -32.27 6.24 -12.15
C GLY A 42 -32.14 4.76 -12.57
N TRP A 43 -31.13 4.45 -13.40
CA TRP A 43 -30.91 3.09 -13.92
C TRP A 43 -30.02 2.23 -13.03
N SER A 44 -29.28 2.85 -12.10
CA SER A 44 -28.38 2.14 -11.20
C SER A 44 -29.02 2.00 -9.82
N SER A 45 -29.23 0.76 -9.37
CA SER A 45 -29.47 0.50 -7.94
C SER A 45 -28.14 0.51 -7.17
N GLU A 46 -28.19 0.88 -5.89
CA GLU A 46 -27.03 0.90 -5.02
C GLU A 46 -26.37 -0.48 -4.86
N GLU A 47 -27.13 -1.56 -5.06
CA GLU A 47 -26.66 -2.94 -4.92
C GLU A 47 -25.68 -3.35 -6.02
N PHE A 48 -25.84 -2.82 -7.24
CA PHE A 48 -24.94 -3.13 -8.36
C PHE A 48 -23.71 -2.23 -8.44
N ALA A 49 -23.69 -1.12 -7.74
CA ALA A 49 -22.59 -0.16 -7.78
C ALA A 49 -21.28 -0.74 -7.20
N GLY A 50 -21.36 -1.49 -6.11
CA GLY A 50 -20.20 -2.15 -5.50
C GLY A 50 -19.52 -3.18 -6.43
N PRO A 51 -20.25 -4.19 -6.94
CA PRO A 51 -19.75 -5.13 -7.94
C PRO A 51 -19.19 -4.44 -9.20
N ALA A 52 -19.81 -3.36 -9.67
CA ALA A 52 -19.31 -2.61 -10.82
C ALA A 52 -17.95 -1.96 -10.56
N VAL A 53 -17.70 -1.44 -9.35
CA VAL A 53 -16.40 -0.87 -8.98
C VAL A 53 -15.31 -1.95 -8.97
N LEU A 54 -15.61 -3.15 -8.45
CA LEU A 54 -14.66 -4.28 -8.49
C LEU A 54 -14.38 -4.71 -9.93
N ALA A 55 -15.42 -4.81 -10.76
CA ALA A 55 -15.26 -5.16 -12.17
C ALA A 55 -14.40 -4.13 -12.92
N LEU A 56 -14.56 -2.84 -12.62
CA LEU A 56 -13.74 -1.78 -13.22
C LEU A 56 -12.27 -1.88 -12.80
N SER A 57 -11.99 -2.24 -11.55
CA SER A 57 -10.60 -2.42 -11.09
C SER A 57 -9.92 -3.60 -11.79
N LEU A 58 -10.64 -4.72 -11.95
CA LEU A 58 -10.16 -5.87 -12.71
C LEU A 58 -10.00 -5.56 -14.20
N LEU A 59 -10.95 -4.81 -14.79
CA LEU A 59 -10.86 -4.38 -16.18
C LEU A 59 -9.62 -3.50 -16.41
N ALA A 60 -9.34 -2.55 -15.53
CA ALA A 60 -8.14 -1.71 -15.61
C ALA A 60 -6.87 -2.56 -15.54
N TYR A 61 -6.81 -3.47 -14.57
CA TYR A 61 -5.67 -4.39 -14.40
C TYR A 61 -5.45 -5.25 -15.65
N LEU A 62 -6.47 -5.99 -16.08
CA LEU A 62 -6.36 -6.91 -17.20
C LEU A 62 -6.06 -6.20 -18.52
N SER A 63 -6.70 -5.06 -18.77
CA SER A 63 -6.44 -4.26 -19.97
C SER A 63 -4.97 -3.79 -20.05
N ALA A 64 -4.39 -3.41 -18.92
CA ALA A 64 -2.98 -3.02 -18.87
C ALA A 64 -2.05 -4.22 -19.07
N VAL A 65 -2.33 -5.35 -18.44
CA VAL A 65 -1.53 -6.59 -18.61
C VAL A 65 -1.56 -7.05 -20.07
N LEU A 66 -2.74 -7.05 -20.71
CA LEU A 66 -2.89 -7.41 -22.12
C LEU A 66 -2.13 -6.45 -23.06
N ALA A 67 -1.99 -5.19 -22.67
CA ALA A 67 -1.19 -4.21 -23.39
C ALA A 67 0.33 -4.28 -23.08
N GLY A 68 0.78 -5.25 -22.29
CA GLY A 68 2.17 -5.35 -21.84
C GLY A 68 2.60 -4.25 -20.87
N ALA A 69 1.64 -3.65 -20.16
CA ALA A 69 1.84 -2.57 -19.19
C ALA A 69 1.62 -3.04 -17.76
N ASN A 70 1.92 -2.18 -16.78
CA ASN A 70 1.77 -2.51 -15.37
C ASN A 70 0.30 -2.45 -14.90
N GLY A 71 -0.32 -3.61 -14.67
CA GLY A 71 -1.71 -3.73 -14.23
C GLY A 71 -1.99 -3.14 -12.84
N PHE A 72 -1.03 -3.21 -11.91
CA PHE A 72 -1.20 -2.63 -10.57
C PHE A 72 -1.28 -1.11 -10.62
N VAL A 73 -0.43 -0.48 -11.43
CA VAL A 73 -0.46 0.96 -11.67
C VAL A 73 -1.79 1.37 -12.32
N ALA A 74 -2.26 0.60 -13.30
CA ALA A 74 -3.53 0.86 -13.96
C ALA A 74 -4.71 0.77 -12.99
N ALA A 75 -4.78 -0.27 -12.17
CA ALA A 75 -5.85 -0.43 -11.17
C ALA A 75 -5.83 0.70 -10.11
N PHE A 76 -4.63 1.06 -9.63
CA PHE A 76 -4.46 2.13 -8.64
C PHE A 76 -4.86 3.51 -9.18
N ILE A 77 -4.32 3.89 -10.33
CA ILE A 77 -4.64 5.16 -10.99
C ILE A 77 -6.10 5.18 -11.43
N GLY A 78 -6.62 4.03 -11.89
CA GLY A 78 -8.03 3.85 -12.22
C GLY A 78 -8.95 4.11 -11.03
N GLY A 79 -8.61 3.65 -9.84
CA GLY A 79 -9.34 3.93 -8.61
C GLY A 79 -9.37 5.42 -8.25
N ILE A 80 -8.23 6.13 -8.42
CA ILE A 80 -8.18 7.59 -8.22
C ILE A 80 -9.06 8.31 -9.24
N ALA A 81 -8.91 8.00 -10.53
CA ALA A 81 -9.68 8.62 -11.61
C ALA A 81 -11.19 8.36 -11.45
N PHE A 82 -11.57 7.13 -11.08
CA PHE A 82 -12.94 6.78 -10.76
C PHE A 82 -13.49 7.65 -9.62
N THR A 83 -12.74 7.80 -8.55
CA THR A 83 -13.14 8.61 -7.39
C THR A 83 -13.45 10.06 -7.76
N LEU A 84 -12.63 10.64 -8.63
CA LEU A 84 -12.80 12.03 -9.09
C LEU A 84 -14.03 12.19 -10.01
N CYS A 85 -14.36 11.16 -10.80
CA CYS A 85 -15.40 11.24 -11.84
C CYS A 85 -16.77 10.70 -11.40
N ALA A 86 -16.82 9.71 -10.48
CA ALA A 86 -18.05 9.03 -10.08
C ALA A 86 -19.02 9.89 -9.22
N GLY A 87 -18.52 10.97 -8.60
CA GLY A 87 -19.30 11.81 -7.70
C GLY A 87 -19.48 11.20 -6.30
N ARG A 88 -20.59 11.54 -5.60
CA ARG A 88 -20.86 11.03 -4.25
C ARG A 88 -21.11 9.52 -4.28
N ARG A 89 -20.47 8.79 -3.38
CA ARG A 89 -20.63 7.33 -3.21
C ARG A 89 -21.76 7.04 -2.24
N GLY A 90 -22.49 5.93 -2.48
CA GLY A 90 -23.44 5.39 -1.51
C GLY A 90 -22.71 4.60 -0.42
N GLU A 91 -23.26 4.58 0.80
CA GLU A 91 -22.70 3.82 1.93
C GLU A 91 -22.60 2.33 1.63
N LYS A 92 -23.62 1.73 0.98
CA LYS A 92 -23.63 0.32 0.60
C LYS A 92 -22.54 -0.06 -0.39
N GLU A 93 -22.22 0.84 -1.34
CA GLU A 93 -21.14 0.64 -2.31
C GLU A 93 -19.78 0.58 -1.63
N VAL A 94 -19.50 1.54 -0.74
CA VAL A 94 -18.25 1.58 0.02
C VAL A 94 -18.13 0.34 0.90
N TYR A 95 -19.19 -0.01 1.63
CA TYR A 95 -19.23 -1.20 2.48
C TYR A 95 -18.94 -2.49 1.69
N TYR A 96 -19.57 -2.67 0.54
CA TYR A 96 -19.36 -3.86 -0.30
C TYR A 96 -17.89 -4.00 -0.75
N VAL A 97 -17.31 -2.90 -1.24
CA VAL A 97 -15.91 -2.89 -1.70
C VAL A 97 -14.97 -3.17 -0.54
N GLU A 98 -15.17 -2.53 0.62
CA GLU A 98 -14.35 -2.74 1.82
C GLU A 98 -14.42 -4.20 2.31
N GLN A 99 -15.61 -4.81 2.37
CA GLN A 99 -15.78 -6.20 2.79
C GLN A 99 -15.10 -7.16 1.82
N THR A 100 -15.26 -6.94 0.51
CA THR A 100 -14.64 -7.80 -0.51
C THR A 100 -13.12 -7.68 -0.49
N CYS A 101 -12.59 -6.46 -0.35
CA CYS A 101 -11.15 -6.24 -0.19
C CYS A 101 -10.61 -6.87 1.10
N GLY A 102 -11.39 -6.79 2.20
CA GLY A 102 -11.06 -7.43 3.47
C GLY A 102 -10.94 -8.94 3.34
N LEU A 103 -11.93 -9.60 2.74
CA LEU A 103 -11.91 -11.04 2.47
C LEU A 103 -10.74 -11.44 1.57
N SER A 104 -10.53 -10.73 0.47
CA SER A 104 -9.41 -10.97 -0.44
C SER A 104 -8.06 -10.83 0.27
N SER A 105 -7.94 -9.85 1.15
CA SER A 105 -6.75 -9.66 1.99
C SER A 105 -6.52 -10.83 2.94
N MET A 106 -7.56 -11.35 3.60
CA MET A 106 -7.45 -12.52 4.47
C MET A 106 -6.99 -13.75 3.71
N VAL A 107 -7.53 -14.00 2.51
CA VAL A 107 -7.11 -15.09 1.64
C VAL A 107 -5.64 -14.94 1.23
N ALA A 108 -5.22 -13.74 0.85
CA ALA A 108 -3.83 -13.48 0.47
C ALA A 108 -2.87 -13.69 1.66
N TRP A 109 -3.25 -13.28 2.88
CA TRP A 109 -2.46 -13.54 4.08
C TRP A 109 -2.40 -15.02 4.44
N LEU A 110 -3.51 -15.78 4.25
CA LEU A 110 -3.53 -17.22 4.45
C LEU A 110 -2.57 -17.94 3.48
N LEU A 111 -2.66 -17.59 2.18
CA LEU A 111 -1.77 -18.14 1.16
C LEU A 111 -0.31 -17.79 1.44
N PHE A 112 -0.04 -16.55 1.82
CA PHE A 112 1.29 -16.13 2.23
C PHE A 112 1.82 -16.96 3.39
N GLY A 113 1.02 -17.15 4.44
CA GLY A 113 1.41 -17.98 5.59
C GLY A 113 1.70 -19.42 5.19
N ALA A 114 0.86 -20.00 4.33
CA ALA A 114 1.03 -21.37 3.86
C ALA A 114 2.28 -21.57 2.99
N LEU A 115 2.67 -20.58 2.20
CA LEU A 115 3.81 -20.66 1.29
C LEU A 115 5.11 -20.15 1.91
N ALA A 116 5.05 -19.08 2.70
CA ALA A 116 6.24 -18.46 3.29
C ALA A 116 6.78 -19.23 4.49
N VAL A 117 5.91 -19.77 5.36
CA VAL A 117 6.36 -20.46 6.59
C VAL A 117 7.26 -21.66 6.30
N PRO A 118 6.96 -22.57 5.36
CA PRO A 118 7.86 -23.68 5.02
C PRO A 118 9.21 -23.22 4.48
N THR A 119 9.25 -22.13 3.70
CA THR A 119 10.50 -21.61 3.13
C THR A 119 11.40 -20.95 4.19
N LEU A 120 10.83 -20.44 5.28
CA LEU A 120 11.59 -19.85 6.38
C LEU A 120 12.46 -20.88 7.09
N THR A 121 12.00 -22.12 7.24
CA THR A 121 12.74 -23.18 7.95
C THR A 121 14.04 -23.56 7.23
N THR A 122 14.10 -23.37 5.93
CA THR A 122 15.26 -23.72 5.08
C THR A 122 16.16 -22.53 4.73
N SER A 123 15.63 -21.31 4.79
CA SER A 123 16.31 -20.10 4.31
C SER A 123 16.79 -19.18 5.42
N LEU A 124 16.49 -19.50 6.70
CA LEU A 124 16.80 -18.59 7.80
C LEU A 124 18.31 -18.60 8.07
N SER A 125 18.94 -17.47 7.79
CA SER A 125 20.34 -17.20 8.09
C SER A 125 20.47 -15.88 8.86
N TRP A 126 21.59 -15.66 9.53
CA TRP A 126 21.80 -14.41 10.26
C TRP A 126 21.77 -13.18 9.33
N GLN A 127 22.19 -13.35 8.07
CA GLN A 127 22.14 -12.29 7.05
C GLN A 127 20.70 -11.89 6.73
N VAL A 128 19.78 -12.87 6.62
CA VAL A 128 18.36 -12.63 6.40
C VAL A 128 17.75 -11.86 7.57
N VAL A 129 18.06 -12.25 8.79
CA VAL A 129 17.60 -11.56 10.00
C VAL A 129 18.15 -10.14 10.06
N ALA A 130 19.45 -9.96 9.83
CA ALA A 130 20.08 -8.64 9.82
C ALA A 130 19.48 -7.73 8.74
N TYR A 131 19.29 -8.25 7.53
CA TYR A 131 18.64 -7.51 6.45
C TYR A 131 17.20 -7.10 6.82
N ALA A 132 16.42 -8.02 7.37
CA ALA A 132 15.04 -7.73 7.75
C ALA A 132 14.96 -6.62 8.81
N VAL A 133 15.80 -6.72 9.86
CA VAL A 133 15.87 -5.69 10.91
C VAL A 133 16.32 -4.35 10.34
N LEU A 134 17.40 -4.33 9.53
CA LEU A 134 17.86 -3.09 8.87
C LEU A 134 16.82 -2.49 7.93
N SER A 135 16.12 -3.36 7.18
CA SER A 135 15.06 -2.93 6.25
C SER A 135 13.87 -2.27 6.95
N LEU A 136 13.51 -2.75 8.13
CA LEU A 136 12.40 -2.20 8.91
C LEU A 136 12.78 -0.96 9.73
N THR A 137 14.06 -0.83 10.06
CA THR A 137 14.57 0.27 10.88
C THR A 137 15.28 1.32 10.03
N ILE A 138 16.59 1.14 9.79
CA ILE A 138 17.44 2.16 9.18
C ILE A 138 17.02 2.50 7.76
N ILE A 139 16.89 1.48 6.88
CA ILE A 139 16.59 1.68 5.45
C ILE A 139 15.24 2.38 5.26
N ARG A 140 14.33 2.22 6.21
CA ARG A 140 13.03 2.86 6.18
C ARG A 140 13.00 4.18 6.91
N MET A 141 13.45 4.22 8.18
CA MET A 141 13.29 5.41 9.03
C MET A 141 14.15 6.57 8.57
N VAL A 142 15.38 6.30 8.07
CA VAL A 142 16.28 7.36 7.61
C VAL A 142 15.73 8.14 6.42
N PRO A 143 15.26 7.51 5.31
CA PRO A 143 14.65 8.26 4.22
C PRO A 143 13.40 9.04 4.64
N VAL A 144 12.55 8.48 5.50
CA VAL A 144 11.37 9.20 6.02
C VAL A 144 11.79 10.42 6.82
N ALA A 145 12.77 10.28 7.71
CA ALA A 145 13.30 11.39 8.48
C ALA A 145 13.91 12.48 7.56
N LEU A 146 14.65 12.07 6.52
CA LEU A 146 15.24 13.00 5.54
C LEU A 146 14.15 13.75 4.73
N CYS A 147 13.10 13.05 4.29
CA CYS A 147 11.98 13.66 3.57
C CYS A 147 11.18 14.64 4.42
N LEU A 148 11.14 14.42 5.74
CA LEU A 148 10.43 15.28 6.68
C LEU A 148 11.33 16.39 7.26
N LEU A 149 12.61 16.48 6.86
CA LEU A 149 13.48 17.58 7.21
C LEU A 149 12.89 18.92 6.70
N GLY A 150 12.65 19.85 7.61
CA GLY A 150 12.07 21.16 7.28
C GLY A 150 10.53 21.22 7.31
N SER A 151 9.83 20.12 7.58
CA SER A 151 8.36 20.09 7.67
C SER A 151 7.78 20.69 8.96
N ARG A 152 8.62 21.19 9.88
CA ARG A 152 8.23 21.67 11.22
C ARG A 152 7.49 20.64 12.08
N MET A 153 7.61 19.35 11.75
CA MET A 153 7.07 18.28 12.57
C MET A 153 7.99 17.97 13.73
N ASP A 154 7.41 17.69 14.89
CA ASP A 154 8.14 17.26 16.07
C ASP A 154 8.78 15.90 15.86
N TRP A 155 9.94 15.69 16.49
CA TRP A 155 10.67 14.43 16.40
C TRP A 155 9.86 13.18 16.77
N PRO A 156 8.97 13.20 17.79
CA PRO A 156 8.07 12.09 18.08
C PRO A 156 7.15 11.74 16.90
N THR A 157 6.64 12.74 16.18
CA THR A 157 5.83 12.56 14.98
C THR A 157 6.64 11.93 13.83
N VAL A 158 7.85 12.43 13.59
CA VAL A 158 8.75 11.89 12.57
C VAL A 158 9.09 10.43 12.86
N ALA A 159 9.41 10.11 14.12
CA ALA A 159 9.70 8.75 14.55
C ALA A 159 8.47 7.83 14.43
N PHE A 160 7.30 8.32 14.79
CA PHE A 160 6.03 7.59 14.66
C PHE A 160 5.71 7.28 13.20
N VAL A 161 5.75 8.28 12.31
CA VAL A 161 5.52 8.11 10.87
C VAL A 161 6.58 7.20 10.24
N GLY A 162 7.84 7.35 10.63
CA GLY A 162 8.93 6.49 10.18
C GLY A 162 8.74 5.03 10.56
N TRP A 163 8.30 4.78 11.80
CA TRP A 163 8.04 3.42 12.30
C TRP A 163 6.77 2.83 11.68
N PHE A 164 5.64 3.54 11.70
CA PHE A 164 4.35 3.03 11.23
C PHE A 164 4.21 3.02 9.70
N GLY A 165 4.86 2.07 9.10
CA GLY A 165 4.69 1.75 7.70
C GLY A 165 4.91 0.27 7.48
N PRO A 166 4.01 -0.57 7.98
CA PRO A 166 4.12 -2.01 7.84
C PRO A 166 4.25 -2.39 6.37
N ARG A 167 5.02 -3.44 6.10
CA ARG A 167 5.04 -4.08 4.79
C ARG A 167 3.67 -4.67 4.56
N GLY A 168 2.96 -4.14 3.57
CA GLY A 168 1.57 -4.48 3.30
C GLY A 168 1.39 -5.65 2.36
N LEU A 169 0.14 -5.89 2.00
CA LEU A 169 -0.31 -6.93 1.07
C LEU A 169 0.43 -6.87 -0.27
N ALA A 170 0.77 -5.69 -0.77
CA ALA A 170 1.54 -5.52 -2.00
C ALA A 170 2.88 -6.29 -1.98
N SER A 171 3.62 -6.25 -0.85
CA SER A 171 4.87 -7.01 -0.72
C SER A 171 4.65 -8.52 -0.78
N VAL A 172 3.52 -9.01 -0.25
CA VAL A 172 3.11 -10.40 -0.32
C VAL A 172 2.79 -10.81 -1.75
N VAL A 173 1.99 -9.99 -2.44
CA VAL A 173 1.59 -10.25 -3.84
C VAL A 173 2.83 -10.26 -4.74
N PHE A 174 3.72 -9.29 -4.61
CA PHE A 174 4.98 -9.29 -5.39
C PHE A 174 5.88 -10.47 -5.07
N ALA A 175 5.95 -10.93 -3.81
CA ALA A 175 6.70 -12.14 -3.46
C ALA A 175 6.10 -13.39 -4.14
N LEU A 176 4.77 -13.51 -4.18
CA LEU A 176 4.09 -14.62 -4.84
C LEU A 176 4.30 -14.61 -6.36
N ILE A 177 4.21 -13.43 -7.00
CA ILE A 177 4.49 -13.27 -8.44
C ILE A 177 5.95 -13.65 -8.73
N THR A 178 6.90 -13.18 -7.91
CA THR A 178 8.32 -13.52 -8.06
C THR A 178 8.56 -15.02 -7.94
N LEU A 179 7.86 -15.69 -7.03
CA LEU A 179 7.92 -17.16 -6.89
C LEU A 179 7.42 -17.86 -8.16
N GLU A 180 6.34 -17.38 -8.74
CA GLU A 180 5.74 -17.97 -9.93
C GLU A 180 6.62 -17.75 -11.17
N GLU A 181 7.10 -16.53 -11.40
CA GLU A 181 7.92 -16.19 -12.56
C GLU A 181 9.32 -16.81 -12.54
N LEU A 182 9.90 -17.02 -11.34
CA LEU A 182 11.25 -17.53 -11.19
C LEU A 182 11.29 -19.01 -10.74
N HIS A 183 10.16 -19.70 -10.77
CA HIS A 183 10.04 -21.11 -10.36
C HIS A 183 11.05 -22.02 -11.08
N ASP A 184 11.32 -21.78 -12.37
CA ASP A 184 12.21 -22.58 -13.20
C ASP A 184 13.67 -22.10 -13.23
N VAL A 185 14.01 -21.03 -12.48
CA VAL A 185 15.39 -20.48 -12.45
C VAL A 185 16.15 -21.14 -11.28
N PRO A 186 17.17 -21.98 -11.56
CA PRO A 186 18.00 -22.56 -10.52
C PRO A 186 18.85 -21.47 -9.85
N GLY A 187 18.79 -21.35 -8.54
CA GLY A 187 19.71 -20.48 -7.81
C GLY A 187 19.08 -19.71 -6.65
N PRO A 188 19.45 -18.45 -6.41
CA PRO A 188 19.15 -17.70 -5.18
C PRO A 188 17.69 -17.29 -4.98
N VAL A 189 16.79 -17.68 -5.89
CA VAL A 189 15.37 -17.30 -5.84
C VAL A 189 14.72 -17.69 -4.51
N GLN A 190 15.00 -18.90 -4.04
CA GLN A 190 14.45 -19.41 -2.79
C GLN A 190 14.93 -18.61 -1.58
N SER A 191 16.19 -18.13 -1.60
CA SER A 191 16.70 -17.26 -0.54
C SER A 191 16.14 -15.82 -0.62
N VAL A 192 15.88 -15.32 -1.81
CA VAL A 192 15.23 -14.00 -2.00
C VAL A 192 13.79 -14.03 -1.48
N VAL A 193 13.01 -15.03 -1.89
CA VAL A 193 11.63 -15.22 -1.42
C VAL A 193 11.58 -15.45 0.09
N GLY A 194 12.46 -16.27 0.63
CA GLY A 194 12.60 -16.47 2.07
C GLY A 194 12.94 -15.17 2.81
N THR A 195 13.81 -14.33 2.25
CA THR A 195 14.15 -13.02 2.82
C THR A 195 12.97 -12.07 2.82
N ILE A 196 12.22 -11.99 1.70
CA ILE A 196 11.00 -11.17 1.60
C ILE A 196 9.96 -11.69 2.60
N GLY A 197 9.71 -13.01 2.61
CA GLY A 197 8.75 -13.64 3.52
C GLY A 197 9.07 -13.37 4.98
N PHE A 198 10.34 -13.55 5.39
CA PHE A 198 10.77 -13.27 6.76
C PHE A 198 10.65 -11.78 7.11
N THR A 199 11.03 -10.88 6.19
CA THR A 199 10.91 -9.43 6.41
C THR A 199 9.44 -9.00 6.58
N VAL A 200 8.53 -9.56 5.78
CA VAL A 200 7.09 -9.30 5.90
C VAL A 200 6.55 -9.84 7.23
N LEU A 201 6.89 -11.09 7.58
CA LEU A 201 6.46 -11.69 8.85
C LEU A 201 6.95 -10.87 10.04
N LEU A 202 8.24 -10.52 10.07
CA LEU A 202 8.83 -9.68 11.12
C LEU A 202 8.14 -8.31 11.17
N SER A 203 7.84 -7.72 10.03
CA SER A 203 7.10 -6.45 9.93
C SER A 203 5.72 -6.56 10.57
N VAL A 204 4.94 -7.58 10.23
CA VAL A 204 3.60 -7.80 10.79
C VAL A 204 3.65 -7.95 12.31
N LEU A 205 4.58 -8.77 12.80
CA LEU A 205 4.73 -8.99 14.24
C LEU A 205 5.21 -7.71 14.95
N ALA A 206 6.27 -7.07 14.46
CA ALA A 206 6.83 -5.88 15.10
C ALA A 206 5.84 -4.72 15.14
N HIS A 207 5.18 -4.42 14.02
CA HIS A 207 4.21 -3.32 13.96
C HIS A 207 2.89 -3.69 14.65
N GLY A 208 2.41 -4.93 14.52
CA GLY A 208 1.21 -5.39 15.20
C GLY A 208 1.33 -5.30 16.73
N LEU A 209 2.43 -5.79 17.29
CA LEU A 209 2.67 -5.76 18.74
C LEU A 209 2.95 -4.34 19.26
N SER A 210 3.62 -3.50 18.47
CA SER A 210 3.96 -2.12 18.87
C SER A 210 2.87 -1.10 18.58
N ALA A 211 1.86 -1.42 17.76
CA ALA A 211 0.84 -0.46 17.33
C ALA A 211 0.09 0.18 18.50
N ARG A 212 -0.49 -0.64 19.36
CA ARG A 212 -1.28 -0.14 20.48
C ARG A 212 -0.47 0.68 21.48
N PRO A 213 0.69 0.22 22.00
CA PRO A 213 1.46 0.99 22.97
C PRO A 213 2.06 2.27 22.39
N LEU A 214 2.52 2.25 21.14
CA LEU A 214 3.10 3.44 20.52
C LEU A 214 2.04 4.47 20.13
N ALA A 215 0.89 4.04 19.61
CA ALA A 215 -0.23 4.94 19.31
C ALA A 215 -0.76 5.63 20.59
N GLY A 216 -0.87 4.89 21.70
CA GLY A 216 -1.27 5.47 22.99
C GLY A 216 -0.28 6.50 23.51
N ARG A 217 1.03 6.22 23.42
CA ARG A 217 2.07 7.18 23.81
C ARG A 217 2.06 8.43 22.93
N TYR A 218 1.93 8.24 21.62
CA TYR A 218 1.88 9.35 20.67
C TYR A 218 0.66 10.24 20.90
N ALA A 219 -0.52 9.66 21.12
CA ALA A 219 -1.73 10.40 21.44
C ALA A 219 -1.61 11.23 22.74
N ALA A 220 -0.98 10.68 23.79
CA ALA A 220 -0.71 11.40 25.03
C ALA A 220 0.23 12.60 24.80
N THR A 221 1.30 12.41 24.03
CA THR A 221 2.24 13.50 23.70
C THR A 221 1.57 14.63 22.92
N GLN A 222 0.69 14.29 21.96
CA GLN A 222 -0.06 15.30 21.20
C GLN A 222 -1.08 16.06 22.07
N ALA A 223 -1.75 15.37 22.99
CA ALA A 223 -2.69 16.00 23.91
C ALA A 223 -1.98 17.03 24.84
N ASP A 224 -0.80 16.68 25.36
CA ASP A 224 0.01 17.59 26.18
C ASP A 224 0.48 18.82 25.40
N GLN A 225 0.85 18.66 24.12
CA GLN A 225 1.25 19.78 23.26
C GLN A 225 0.08 20.72 22.97
N LEU A 226 -1.11 20.20 22.64
CA LEU A 226 -2.31 21.01 22.42
C LEU A 226 -2.72 21.77 23.68
N ALA A 227 -2.65 21.15 24.83
CA ALA A 227 -2.94 21.80 26.12
C ALA A 227 -1.93 22.93 26.42
N THR A 228 -0.68 22.76 26.07
CA THR A 228 0.38 23.78 26.25
C THR A 228 0.19 24.96 25.29
N ASP A 229 -0.13 24.71 24.02
CA ASP A 229 -0.42 25.72 23.00
C ASP A 229 -1.67 26.54 23.33
N GLU A 230 -2.71 25.92 23.89
CA GLU A 230 -3.92 26.62 24.35
C GLU A 230 -3.65 27.49 25.59
N ALA A 231 -2.73 27.09 26.47
CA ALA A 231 -2.38 27.84 27.69
C ALA A 231 -1.48 29.06 27.40
N GLU A 232 -0.60 28.97 26.41
CA GLU A 232 0.38 30.04 26.09
C GLU A 232 -0.25 31.39 25.67
N PRO A 233 -1.30 31.45 24.83
CA PRO A 233 -1.91 32.73 24.46
C PRO A 233 -2.63 33.44 25.64
N ILE A 234 -3.09 32.70 26.63
CA ILE A 234 -3.72 33.27 27.83
C ILE A 234 -2.66 33.94 28.70
N VAL A 235 -1.52 33.30 28.91
CA VAL A 235 -0.41 33.85 29.71
C VAL A 235 0.17 35.07 29.04
N ARG A 236 0.38 35.11 27.72
CA ARG A 236 0.87 36.29 26.98
C ARG A 236 -0.09 37.50 27.07
N ARG A 237 -1.41 37.25 27.03
CA ARG A 237 -2.40 38.33 27.18
C ARG A 237 -2.42 38.92 28.60
N LEU A 238 -2.15 38.11 29.61
CA LEU A 238 -2.11 38.58 31.01
C LEU A 238 -0.84 39.38 31.29
N VAL A 239 0.32 39.01 30.76
CA VAL A 239 1.61 39.73 30.95
C VAL A 239 1.66 41.01 30.13
N SER A 240 0.97 41.11 28.99
CA SER A 240 0.92 42.32 28.16
C SER A 240 0.02 43.42 28.72
N LYS A 241 -0.76 43.15 29.79
CA LYS A 241 -1.64 44.14 30.44
C LYS A 241 -1.13 44.64 31.81
N SER A 242 0.01 44.17 32.25
CA SER A 242 0.76 44.66 33.41
C SER A 242 1.92 45.56 32.96
#